data_5aa2ded4d97b282f3c974e1518e0641f
#
_entry.id   5aa2ded4d97b282f3c974e1518e0641f
#
_cell.length_a   1.000
_cell.length_b   1.000
_cell.length_c   1.000
_cell.angle_alpha   90.00
_cell.angle_beta   90.00
_cell.angle_gamma   90.00
#
_symmetry.space_group_name_H-M   'P 1'
#
loop_
_entity.id
_entity.type
_entity.pdbx_description
1 polymer ?
#
loop_
_entity_poly.entity_id
_entity_poly.type
_entity_poly.pdbx_seq_one_letter_code
_entity_poly.pdbx_strand_id
1 'polypeptide(L)'
;DDAQRIEVANHTDSHENIEQQLMWADDLQHKAALLEHLLTERELQQAVIFTSTQRDADELAAHLYDLGHAVAPLHGGMPQGRRNRTLMALRRGELRVLVATDVAARGIDVPTISHVINFGLPMKAEDYVHRIGRTGRAGRNGRAITLAERRDIGMIRRIQQFTTQAIPVITLEGLEPKKPAPELFLRPHRHTVVGERRGSGPRGFGGGQRREWSDDRGPQRHDAHGRGPARAHAGADP
;
A
#
# COMPACT_ATOMS: atom_id res chain seq x y z
N ASP A 1 -9.74 -11.18 -41.60
CA ASP A 1 -8.82 -11.33 -40.44
C ASP A 1 -8.72 -10.00 -39.71
N ASP A 2 -9.75 -9.72 -38.88
CA ASP A 2 -9.76 -8.59 -37.99
C ASP A 2 -9.01 -8.97 -36.68
N ALA A 3 -7.74 -8.61 -36.62
CA ALA A 3 -6.99 -8.65 -35.40
C ALA A 3 -7.51 -7.54 -34.48
N GLN A 4 -8.35 -7.90 -33.54
CA GLN A 4 -8.72 -7.04 -32.42
C GLN A 4 -7.44 -6.60 -31.67
N ARG A 5 -7.01 -5.37 -31.91
CA ARG A 5 -6.02 -4.69 -31.07
C ARG A 5 -6.64 -4.54 -29.69
N ILE A 6 -6.21 -5.37 -28.76
CA ILE A 6 -6.41 -5.11 -27.34
C ILE A 6 -5.51 -3.93 -27.01
N GLU A 7 -6.05 -2.73 -26.97
CA GLU A 7 -5.40 -1.59 -26.34
C GLU A 7 -5.33 -1.91 -24.84
N VAL A 8 -4.17 -2.34 -24.40
CA VAL A 8 -3.80 -2.29 -23.01
C VAL A 8 -3.71 -0.81 -22.67
N ALA A 9 -4.78 -0.28 -22.08
CA ALA A 9 -4.79 1.08 -21.56
C ALA A 9 -3.62 1.20 -20.60
N ASN A 10 -2.62 1.97 -20.99
CA ASN A 10 -1.49 2.31 -20.13
C ASN A 10 -2.04 3.10 -18.94
N HIS A 11 -2.04 2.49 -17.76
CA HIS A 11 -2.47 3.09 -16.51
C HIS A 11 -1.65 4.34 -16.11
N THR A 12 -0.67 4.72 -16.90
CA THR A 12 0.20 5.89 -16.69
C THR A 12 -0.40 7.21 -17.17
N ASP A 13 -1.36 7.19 -18.11
CA ASP A 13 -1.82 8.43 -18.76
C ASP A 13 -2.93 9.18 -18.00
N SER A 14 -3.51 8.58 -16.96
CA SER A 14 -4.67 9.17 -16.26
C SER A 14 -4.33 10.01 -15.03
N HIS A 15 -3.04 10.18 -14.67
CA HIS A 15 -2.63 10.83 -13.42
C HIS A 15 -1.71 12.04 -13.60
N GLU A 16 -1.55 12.53 -14.82
CA GLU A 16 -0.72 13.71 -15.13
C GLU A 16 -1.15 14.98 -14.36
N ASN A 17 -2.44 15.06 -14.01
CA ASN A 17 -3.00 16.17 -13.24
C ASN A 17 -2.92 15.98 -11.73
N ILE A 18 -2.25 14.92 -11.24
CA ILE A 18 -2.18 14.61 -9.83
C ILE A 18 -0.74 14.81 -9.34
N GLU A 19 -0.55 15.82 -8.52
CA GLU A 19 0.71 16.02 -7.81
C GLU A 19 0.83 15.00 -6.68
N GLN A 20 1.84 14.13 -6.75
CA GLN A 20 2.09 13.10 -5.75
C GLN A 20 3.19 13.54 -4.80
N GLN A 21 2.99 13.35 -3.50
CA GLN A 21 3.92 13.74 -2.46
C GLN A 21 4.00 12.68 -1.36
N LEU A 22 5.16 12.54 -0.73
CA LEU A 22 5.42 11.64 0.38
C LEU A 22 5.94 12.42 1.56
N MET A 23 5.33 12.24 2.73
CA MET A 23 5.81 12.76 4.00
C MET A 23 6.16 11.60 4.93
N TRP A 24 7.37 11.61 5.49
CA TRP A 24 7.75 10.65 6.52
C TRP A 24 7.29 11.10 7.89
N ALA A 25 6.69 10.19 8.62
CA ALA A 25 6.30 10.37 10.02
C ALA A 25 7.10 9.45 10.93
N ASP A 26 7.44 9.91 12.12
CA ASP A 26 8.17 9.12 13.12
C ASP A 26 7.30 8.01 13.73
N ASP A 27 6.02 8.33 13.93
CA ASP A 27 5.02 7.48 14.57
C ASP A 27 3.59 7.95 14.21
N LEU A 28 2.59 7.29 14.79
CA LEU A 28 1.19 7.61 14.55
C LEU A 28 0.81 9.01 15.04
N GLN A 29 1.37 9.48 16.15
CA GLN A 29 1.08 10.82 16.68
C GLN A 29 1.61 11.90 15.73
N HIS A 30 2.83 11.73 15.23
CA HIS A 30 3.40 12.63 14.23
C HIS A 30 2.58 12.60 12.93
N LYS A 31 2.14 11.40 12.50
CA LYS A 31 1.26 11.26 11.33
C LYS A 31 -0.06 12.01 11.49
N ALA A 32 -0.67 11.95 12.67
CA ALA A 32 -1.88 12.71 12.98
C ALA A 32 -1.63 14.22 12.94
N ALA A 33 -0.53 14.70 13.48
CA ALA A 33 -0.16 16.13 13.44
C ALA A 33 0.05 16.62 11.99
N LEU A 34 0.70 15.84 11.13
CA LEU A 34 0.84 16.14 9.71
C LEU A 34 -0.53 16.22 9.03
N LEU A 35 -1.43 15.27 9.31
CA LEU A 35 -2.78 15.28 8.76
C LEU A 35 -3.57 16.53 9.20
N GLU A 36 -3.54 16.84 10.48
CA GLU A 36 -4.24 18.03 11.00
C GLU A 36 -3.75 19.32 10.32
N HIS A 37 -2.44 19.43 10.12
CA HIS A 37 -1.87 20.57 9.39
C HIS A 37 -2.38 20.64 7.94
N LEU A 38 -2.34 19.50 7.21
CA LEU A 38 -2.84 19.42 5.83
C LEU A 38 -4.30 19.82 5.71
N LEU A 39 -5.13 19.48 6.70
CA LEU A 39 -6.54 19.84 6.71
C LEU A 39 -6.79 21.36 6.94
N THR A 40 -5.79 22.12 7.34
CA THR A 40 -5.87 23.59 7.45
C THR A 40 -5.54 24.31 6.16
N GLU A 41 -4.99 23.61 5.15
CA GLU A 41 -4.62 24.23 3.87
C GLU A 41 -5.86 24.80 3.17
N ARG A 42 -5.72 26.03 2.65
CA ARG A 42 -6.81 26.73 1.95
C ARG A 42 -7.19 26.06 0.63
N GLU A 43 -6.23 25.41 0.00
CA GLU A 43 -6.40 24.71 -1.27
C GLU A 43 -7.16 23.39 -1.13
N LEU A 44 -7.24 22.84 0.08
CA LEU A 44 -8.00 21.65 0.37
C LEU A 44 -9.49 21.97 0.42
N GLN A 45 -10.19 21.69 -0.67
CA GLN A 45 -11.64 21.84 -0.77
C GLN A 45 -12.36 20.65 -0.15
N GLN A 46 -12.11 19.46 -0.70
CA GLN A 46 -12.57 18.19 -0.15
C GLN A 46 -11.44 17.18 -0.20
N ALA A 47 -11.37 16.30 0.79
CA ALA A 47 -10.37 15.25 0.87
C ALA A 47 -10.99 13.88 1.10
N VAL A 48 -10.40 12.86 0.48
CA VAL A 48 -10.57 11.47 0.87
C VAL A 48 -9.31 11.01 1.58
N ILE A 49 -9.47 10.56 2.81
CA ILE A 49 -8.40 9.99 3.63
C ILE A 49 -8.56 8.47 3.63
N PHE A 50 -7.54 7.76 3.18
CA PHE A 50 -7.55 6.29 3.18
C PHE A 50 -6.90 5.71 4.41
N THR A 51 -7.59 4.75 5.03
CA THR A 51 -7.09 3.95 6.14
C THR A 51 -7.04 2.48 5.76
N SER A 52 -6.29 1.68 6.52
CA SER A 52 -6.11 0.26 6.24
C SER A 52 -7.28 -0.60 6.70
N THR A 53 -7.95 -0.21 7.79
CA THR A 53 -9.04 -0.99 8.39
C THR A 53 -10.30 -0.14 8.61
N GLN A 54 -11.44 -0.83 8.75
CA GLN A 54 -12.71 -0.19 9.09
C GLN A 54 -12.65 0.52 10.45
N ARG A 55 -11.99 -0.11 11.41
CA ARG A 55 -11.78 0.44 12.74
C ARG A 55 -10.97 1.73 12.69
N ASP A 56 -9.87 1.74 11.95
CA ASP A 56 -9.06 2.95 11.78
C ASP A 56 -9.87 4.07 11.13
N ALA A 57 -10.76 3.74 10.18
CA ALA A 57 -11.63 4.72 9.54
C ALA A 57 -12.61 5.34 10.53
N ASP A 58 -13.24 4.54 11.39
CA ASP A 58 -14.15 5.05 12.43
C ASP A 58 -13.42 5.89 13.48
N GLU A 59 -12.28 5.41 13.99
CA GLU A 59 -11.48 6.10 15.00
C GLU A 59 -10.95 7.44 14.49
N LEU A 60 -10.40 7.46 13.27
CA LEU A 60 -9.88 8.68 12.67
C LEU A 60 -11.00 9.67 12.36
N ALA A 61 -12.13 9.22 11.85
CA ALA A 61 -13.28 10.08 11.59
C ALA A 61 -13.84 10.70 12.88
N ALA A 62 -13.92 9.91 13.96
CA ALA A 62 -14.33 10.42 15.28
C ALA A 62 -13.37 11.48 15.80
N HIS A 63 -12.06 11.22 15.72
CA HIS A 63 -11.04 12.18 16.14
C HIS A 63 -11.13 13.51 15.38
N LEU A 64 -11.27 13.44 14.05
CA LEU A 64 -11.39 14.64 13.22
C LEU A 64 -12.71 15.37 13.45
N TYR A 65 -13.79 14.65 13.75
CA TYR A 65 -15.08 15.24 14.12
C TYR A 65 -14.97 16.03 15.44
N ASP A 66 -14.29 15.49 16.44
CA ASP A 66 -14.06 16.14 17.72
C ASP A 66 -13.21 17.41 17.58
N LEU A 67 -12.35 17.47 16.56
CA LEU A 67 -11.60 18.67 16.18
C LEU A 67 -12.42 19.68 15.38
N GLY A 68 -13.69 19.41 15.09
CA GLY A 68 -14.61 20.32 14.41
C GLY A 68 -14.65 20.22 12.88
N HIS A 69 -14.08 19.15 12.30
CA HIS A 69 -14.16 18.93 10.85
C HIS A 69 -15.51 18.36 10.43
N ALA A 70 -16.01 18.78 9.26
CA ALA A 70 -17.15 18.15 8.58
C ALA A 70 -16.69 16.83 7.94
N VAL A 71 -16.70 15.74 8.70
CA VAL A 71 -16.13 14.44 8.36
C VAL A 71 -17.09 13.31 8.60
N ALA A 72 -17.00 12.26 7.79
CA ALA A 72 -17.69 10.99 8.01
C ALA A 72 -16.81 9.81 7.57
N PRO A 73 -16.96 8.63 8.20
CA PRO A 73 -16.34 7.39 7.74
C PRO A 73 -17.12 6.78 6.58
N LEU A 74 -16.46 5.98 5.75
CA LEU A 74 -17.06 5.15 4.72
C LEU A 74 -16.34 3.79 4.63
N HIS A 75 -16.99 2.73 5.06
CA HIS A 75 -16.44 1.36 5.03
C HIS A 75 -17.53 0.29 4.91
N GLY A 76 -17.14 -0.95 4.65
CA GLY A 76 -18.03 -2.07 4.39
C GLY A 76 -18.90 -2.51 5.58
N GLY A 77 -18.51 -2.19 6.82
CA GLY A 77 -19.27 -2.47 8.03
C GLY A 77 -20.49 -1.57 8.27
N MET A 78 -20.66 -0.54 7.44
CA MET A 78 -21.76 0.39 7.56
C MET A 78 -23.00 -0.10 6.80
N PRO A 79 -24.23 0.13 7.33
CA PRO A 79 -25.47 -0.11 6.60
C PRO A 79 -25.50 0.67 5.27
N GLN A 80 -26.05 0.07 4.22
CA GLN A 80 -26.08 0.67 2.89
C GLN A 80 -26.75 2.06 2.86
N GLY A 81 -27.82 2.24 3.63
CA GLY A 81 -28.52 3.54 3.73
C GLY A 81 -27.62 4.63 4.32
N ARG A 82 -26.76 4.31 5.31
CA ARG A 82 -25.80 5.25 5.87
C ARG A 82 -24.70 5.58 4.86
N ARG A 83 -24.17 4.57 4.14
CA ARG A 83 -23.18 4.77 3.07
C ARG A 83 -23.72 5.71 1.98
N ASN A 84 -24.96 5.50 1.55
CA ASN A 84 -25.60 6.35 0.53
C ASN A 84 -25.73 7.80 1.01
N ARG A 85 -26.20 8.02 2.25
CA ARG A 85 -26.29 9.37 2.83
C ARG A 85 -24.93 10.06 2.91
N THR A 86 -23.88 9.35 3.34
CA THR A 86 -22.52 9.87 3.40
C THR A 86 -22.03 10.31 2.03
N LEU A 87 -22.23 9.49 0.99
CA LEU A 87 -21.82 9.84 -0.38
C LEU A 87 -22.63 11.03 -0.93
N MET A 88 -23.91 11.11 -0.61
CA MET A 88 -24.74 12.27 -1.01
C MET A 88 -24.26 13.55 -0.32
N ALA A 89 -23.97 13.50 0.98
CA ALA A 89 -23.43 14.65 1.72
C ALA A 89 -22.07 15.12 1.14
N LEU A 90 -21.22 14.17 0.76
CA LEU A 90 -19.96 14.49 0.09
C LEU A 90 -20.21 15.19 -1.27
N ARG A 91 -21.11 14.68 -2.11
CA ARG A 91 -21.45 15.27 -3.41
C ARG A 91 -22.07 16.66 -3.29
N ARG A 92 -22.81 16.92 -2.24
CA ARG A 92 -23.44 18.22 -1.96
C ARG A 92 -22.47 19.24 -1.33
N GLY A 93 -21.23 18.80 -1.01
CA GLY A 93 -20.28 19.68 -0.33
C GLY A 93 -20.55 19.88 1.16
N GLU A 94 -21.48 19.11 1.74
CA GLU A 94 -21.80 19.13 3.17
C GLU A 94 -20.70 18.46 4.02
N LEU A 95 -19.93 17.54 3.43
CA LEU A 95 -18.74 16.94 4.01
C LEU A 95 -17.50 17.50 3.33
N ARG A 96 -16.53 17.91 4.14
CA ARG A 96 -15.20 18.32 3.69
C ARG A 96 -14.22 17.15 3.62
N VAL A 97 -14.38 16.16 4.50
CA VAL A 97 -13.48 15.03 4.66
C VAL A 97 -14.27 13.73 4.67
N LEU A 98 -13.81 12.77 3.89
CA LEU A 98 -14.27 11.39 3.93
C LEU A 98 -13.12 10.50 4.38
N VAL A 99 -13.31 9.69 5.42
CA VAL A 99 -12.33 8.69 5.84
C VAL A 99 -12.79 7.31 5.38
N ALA A 100 -12.08 6.69 4.46
CA ALA A 100 -12.55 5.50 3.76
C ALA A 100 -11.53 4.36 3.72
N THR A 101 -12.04 3.14 3.57
CA THR A 101 -11.26 1.96 3.17
C THR A 101 -11.29 1.77 1.66
N ASP A 102 -10.33 1.03 1.10
CA ASP A 102 -10.21 0.81 -0.34
C ASP A 102 -11.49 0.27 -0.98
N VAL A 103 -12.08 -0.74 -0.36
CA VAL A 103 -13.29 -1.40 -0.89
C VAL A 103 -14.48 -0.43 -0.95
N ALA A 104 -14.65 0.37 0.07
CA ALA A 104 -15.78 1.30 0.16
C ALA A 104 -15.63 2.51 -0.75
N ALA A 105 -14.39 2.92 -1.03
CA ALA A 105 -14.08 4.04 -1.91
C ALA A 105 -14.19 3.72 -3.41
N ARG A 106 -14.37 2.46 -3.77
CA ARG A 106 -14.59 2.07 -5.17
C ARG A 106 -15.84 2.73 -5.71
N GLY A 107 -15.71 3.36 -6.88
CA GLY A 107 -16.84 4.03 -7.53
C GLY A 107 -17.17 5.43 -6.98
N ILE A 108 -16.42 5.96 -6.03
CA ILE A 108 -16.56 7.38 -5.66
C ILE A 108 -16.15 8.23 -6.87
N ASP A 109 -17.10 9.01 -7.35
CA ASP A 109 -16.91 9.96 -8.44
C ASP A 109 -17.43 11.34 -8.00
N VAL A 110 -16.55 12.11 -7.38
CA VAL A 110 -16.83 13.47 -6.88
C VAL A 110 -15.74 14.39 -7.39
N PRO A 111 -16.02 15.23 -8.41
CA PRO A 111 -15.00 16.07 -9.06
C PRO A 111 -14.36 17.11 -8.15
N THR A 112 -15.02 17.47 -7.05
CA THR A 112 -14.57 18.47 -6.09
C THR A 112 -13.55 17.96 -5.07
N ILE A 113 -13.21 16.67 -5.11
CA ILE A 113 -12.14 16.10 -4.28
C ILE A 113 -10.80 16.65 -4.78
N SER A 114 -10.24 17.60 -4.04
CA SER A 114 -8.95 18.22 -4.35
C SER A 114 -7.76 17.41 -3.83
N HIS A 115 -7.96 16.63 -2.76
CA HIS A 115 -6.89 15.92 -2.08
C HIS A 115 -7.25 14.45 -1.82
N VAL A 116 -6.29 13.57 -2.03
CA VAL A 116 -6.28 12.21 -1.53
C VAL A 116 -5.14 12.09 -0.53
N ILE A 117 -5.41 11.63 0.67
CA ILE A 117 -4.41 11.44 1.72
C ILE A 117 -4.37 9.97 2.10
N ASN A 118 -3.23 9.31 1.84
CA ASN A 118 -2.99 7.95 2.29
C ASN A 118 -2.45 8.00 3.73
N PHE A 119 -3.36 7.93 4.70
CA PHE A 119 -3.02 7.86 6.12
C PHE A 119 -2.56 6.45 6.51
N GLY A 120 -3.23 5.43 5.97
CA GLY A 120 -2.77 4.04 5.96
C GLY A 120 -2.37 3.61 4.54
N LEU A 121 -1.26 2.90 4.39
CA LEU A 121 -0.83 2.44 3.08
C LEU A 121 -1.71 1.31 2.55
N PRO A 122 -1.86 1.18 1.22
CA PRO A 122 -2.61 0.09 0.62
C PRO A 122 -1.90 -1.27 0.80
N MET A 123 -2.66 -2.35 0.72
CA MET A 123 -2.12 -3.71 0.74
C MET A 123 -1.42 -4.11 -0.57
N LYS A 124 -1.80 -3.47 -1.67
CA LYS A 124 -1.25 -3.70 -3.02
C LYS A 124 -0.88 -2.38 -3.67
N ALA A 125 0.17 -2.41 -4.48
CA ALA A 125 0.63 -1.22 -5.21
C ALA A 125 -0.44 -0.69 -6.19
N GLU A 126 -1.23 -1.57 -6.81
CA GLU A 126 -2.30 -1.19 -7.72
C GLU A 126 -3.39 -0.36 -7.02
N ASP A 127 -3.69 -0.67 -5.76
CA ASP A 127 -4.69 0.07 -4.99
C ASP A 127 -4.27 1.53 -4.78
N TYR A 128 -2.97 1.82 -4.70
CA TYR A 128 -2.46 3.19 -4.65
C TYR A 128 -2.93 4.01 -5.86
N VAL A 129 -2.83 3.47 -7.05
CA VAL A 129 -3.27 4.14 -8.30
C VAL A 129 -4.77 4.39 -8.28
N HIS A 130 -5.56 3.43 -7.83
CA HIS A 130 -7.01 3.58 -7.68
C HIS A 130 -7.40 4.64 -6.64
N ARG A 131 -6.63 4.75 -5.53
CA ARG A 131 -6.84 5.76 -4.50
C ARG A 131 -6.59 7.16 -5.03
N ILE A 132 -5.43 7.41 -5.61
CA ILE A 132 -5.08 8.74 -6.11
C ILE A 132 -5.99 9.20 -7.23
N GLY A 133 -6.52 8.28 -8.04
CA GLY A 133 -7.53 8.55 -9.06
C GLY A 133 -8.89 9.01 -8.52
N ARG A 134 -9.06 9.21 -7.21
CA ARG A 134 -10.25 9.87 -6.64
C ARG A 134 -10.16 11.39 -6.72
N THR A 135 -8.98 11.95 -6.95
CA THR A 135 -8.76 13.37 -7.24
C THR A 135 -8.31 13.60 -8.68
N GLY A 136 -8.08 14.82 -9.10
CA GLY A 136 -7.63 15.15 -10.46
C GLY A 136 -8.66 14.84 -11.55
N ARG A 137 -9.95 14.89 -11.23
CA ARG A 137 -11.03 14.54 -12.15
C ARG A 137 -11.63 15.76 -12.85
N ALA A 138 -12.29 15.52 -13.98
CA ALA A 138 -12.96 16.54 -14.78
C ALA A 138 -12.04 17.73 -15.16
N GLY A 139 -10.79 17.44 -15.51
CA GLY A 139 -9.79 18.45 -15.90
C GLY A 139 -9.25 19.30 -14.75
N ARG A 140 -9.55 18.95 -13.51
CA ARG A 140 -9.02 19.63 -12.33
C ARG A 140 -7.68 19.04 -11.90
N ASN A 141 -6.83 19.86 -11.31
CA ASN A 141 -5.62 19.39 -10.66
C ASN A 141 -5.96 18.77 -9.29
N GLY A 142 -5.24 17.72 -8.93
CA GLY A 142 -5.38 17.06 -7.66
C GLY A 142 -4.04 16.91 -6.94
N ARG A 143 -4.08 16.68 -5.63
CA ARG A 143 -2.91 16.35 -4.81
C ARG A 143 -3.12 15.02 -4.12
N ALA A 144 -2.11 14.17 -4.17
CA ALA A 144 -2.08 12.89 -3.49
C ALA A 144 -0.91 12.87 -2.52
N ILE A 145 -1.19 12.82 -1.23
CA ILE A 145 -0.19 12.89 -0.18
C ILE A 145 -0.19 11.57 0.58
N THR A 146 0.98 10.95 0.69
CA THR A 146 1.17 9.72 1.46
C THR A 146 1.92 10.02 2.75
N LEU A 147 1.31 9.67 3.87
CA LEU A 147 1.92 9.78 5.19
C LEU A 147 2.46 8.41 5.58
N ALA A 148 3.78 8.23 5.57
CA ALA A 148 4.42 6.94 5.76
C ALA A 148 5.34 6.91 6.99
N GLU A 149 5.36 5.78 7.67
CA GLU A 149 6.35 5.47 8.70
C GLU A 149 7.49 4.62 8.11
N ARG A 150 8.62 4.50 8.81
CA ARG A 150 9.76 3.70 8.33
C ARG A 150 9.40 2.25 8.00
N ARG A 151 8.44 1.67 8.73
CA ARG A 151 7.93 0.32 8.45
C ARG A 151 7.27 0.19 7.07
N ASP A 152 6.81 1.29 6.49
CA ASP A 152 6.09 1.33 5.22
C ASP A 152 7.02 1.37 4.00
N ILE A 153 8.33 1.46 4.20
CA ILE A 153 9.33 1.60 3.12
C ILE A 153 9.18 0.53 2.03
N GLY A 154 8.87 -0.71 2.43
CA GLY A 154 8.69 -1.81 1.49
C GLY A 154 7.52 -1.58 0.53
N MET A 155 6.40 -1.05 1.03
CA MET A 155 5.24 -0.71 0.20
C MET A 155 5.50 0.51 -0.68
N ILE A 156 6.15 1.55 -0.16
CA ILE A 156 6.53 2.73 -0.97
C ILE A 156 7.42 2.32 -2.15
N ARG A 157 8.40 1.46 -1.92
CA ARG A 157 9.25 0.92 -3.00
C ARG A 157 8.43 0.15 -4.05
N ARG A 158 7.48 -0.68 -3.61
CA ARG A 158 6.58 -1.41 -4.53
C ARG A 158 5.71 -0.47 -5.34
N ILE A 159 5.16 0.58 -4.73
CA ILE A 159 4.35 1.59 -5.42
C ILE A 159 5.20 2.29 -6.48
N GLN A 160 6.39 2.78 -6.13
CA GLN A 160 7.28 3.44 -7.08
C GLN A 160 7.73 2.51 -8.22
N GLN A 161 7.96 1.24 -7.92
CA GLN A 161 8.29 0.24 -8.92
C GLN A 161 7.12 -0.06 -9.86
N PHE A 162 5.90 -0.17 -9.32
CA PHE A 162 4.68 -0.42 -10.08
C PHE A 162 4.32 0.75 -10.98
N THR A 163 4.38 1.97 -10.47
CA THR A 163 4.09 3.20 -11.21
C THR A 163 5.24 3.67 -12.09
N THR A 164 6.43 3.09 -11.93
CA THR A 164 7.69 3.53 -12.57
C THR A 164 8.07 4.99 -12.29
N GLN A 165 7.51 5.55 -11.23
CA GLN A 165 7.73 6.95 -10.83
C GLN A 165 8.21 7.05 -9.39
N ALA A 166 9.15 7.96 -9.14
CA ALA A 166 9.51 8.34 -7.79
C ALA A 166 8.44 9.28 -7.21
N ILE A 167 8.08 9.07 -5.95
CA ILE A 167 7.21 9.99 -5.24
C ILE A 167 8.08 11.02 -4.52
N PRO A 168 7.99 12.32 -4.86
CA PRO A 168 8.77 13.36 -4.21
C PRO A 168 8.54 13.38 -2.70
N VAL A 169 9.61 13.40 -1.93
CA VAL A 169 9.56 13.53 -0.47
C VAL A 169 9.53 15.00 -0.12
N ILE A 170 8.54 15.40 0.67
CA ILE A 170 8.41 16.76 1.19
C ILE A 170 8.36 16.76 2.72
N THR A 171 8.67 17.88 3.31
CA THR A 171 8.57 18.12 4.75
C THR A 171 7.78 19.40 5.01
N LEU A 172 7.07 19.43 6.13
CA LEU A 172 6.39 20.62 6.61
C LEU A 172 7.28 21.29 7.66
N GLU A 173 7.45 22.59 7.54
CA GLU A 173 8.19 23.40 8.51
C GLU A 173 7.55 23.28 9.89
N GLY A 174 8.36 22.94 10.89
CA GLY A 174 7.91 22.71 12.27
C GLY A 174 7.32 21.34 12.54
N LEU A 175 7.15 20.50 11.51
CA LEU A 175 6.68 19.11 11.61
C LEU A 175 7.63 18.12 10.89
N GLU A 176 8.92 18.45 10.85
CA GLU A 176 9.92 17.56 10.26
C GLU A 176 10.06 16.28 11.08
N PRO A 177 10.31 15.12 10.43
CA PRO A 177 10.58 13.90 11.16
C PRO A 177 11.91 14.01 11.92
N LYS A 178 11.93 13.54 13.15
CA LYS A 178 13.15 13.47 13.98
C LYS A 178 14.08 12.36 13.52
N LYS A 179 13.52 11.30 12.94
CA LYS A 179 14.28 10.18 12.38
C LYS A 179 14.66 10.48 10.93
N PRO A 180 15.89 10.14 10.50
CA PRO A 180 16.29 10.36 9.11
C PRO A 180 15.36 9.60 8.15
N ALA A 181 15.02 10.24 7.03
CA ALA A 181 14.20 9.63 5.99
C ALA A 181 14.89 8.39 5.43
N PRO A 182 14.17 7.28 5.18
CA PRO A 182 14.71 6.13 4.51
C PRO A 182 15.09 6.45 3.05
N GLU A 183 16.16 5.84 2.56
CA GLU A 183 16.53 5.98 1.15
C GLU A 183 15.61 5.16 0.25
N LEU A 184 15.01 5.85 -0.71
CA LEU A 184 14.12 5.26 -1.71
C LEU A 184 14.85 5.25 -3.06
N PHE A 185 15.65 4.20 -3.31
CA PHE A 185 16.24 4.02 -4.63
C PHE A 185 15.28 3.28 -5.56
N LEU A 186 14.90 3.92 -6.65
CA LEU A 186 14.44 3.21 -7.84
C LEU A 186 15.67 2.49 -8.41
N ARG A 187 15.78 1.18 -8.18
CA ARG A 187 16.80 0.40 -8.89
C ARG A 187 16.44 0.46 -10.38
N PRO A 188 17.33 0.97 -11.23
CA PRO A 188 17.09 0.86 -12.67
C PRO A 188 16.91 -0.64 -12.97
N HIS A 189 15.87 -0.96 -13.73
CA HIS A 189 15.70 -2.31 -14.26
C HIS A 189 17.01 -2.70 -14.94
N ARG A 190 17.76 -3.63 -14.37
CA ARG A 190 18.80 -4.32 -15.11
C ARG A 190 18.06 -5.10 -16.20
N HIS A 191 18.02 -4.55 -17.40
CA HIS A 191 17.80 -5.36 -18.57
C HIS A 191 18.90 -6.41 -18.55
N THR A 192 18.53 -7.64 -18.25
CA THR A 192 19.38 -8.79 -18.46
C THR A 192 19.51 -8.87 -19.97
N VAL A 193 20.56 -8.27 -20.51
CA VAL A 193 20.99 -8.53 -21.88
C VAL A 193 21.35 -10.01 -21.87
N VAL A 194 20.48 -10.82 -22.44
CA VAL A 194 20.77 -12.20 -22.75
C VAL A 194 21.90 -12.12 -23.78
N GLY A 195 23.12 -12.24 -23.28
CA GLY A 195 24.31 -12.28 -24.10
C GLY A 195 24.20 -13.50 -25.02
N GLU A 196 24.15 -13.22 -26.32
CA GLU A 196 24.36 -14.20 -27.36
C GLU A 196 25.64 -14.98 -27.03
N ARG A 197 25.48 -16.25 -26.74
CA ARG A 197 26.59 -17.19 -26.71
C ARG A 197 27.10 -17.34 -28.14
N ARG A 198 28.10 -16.53 -28.52
CA ARG A 198 28.92 -16.84 -29.68
C ARG A 198 29.71 -18.10 -29.36
N GLY A 199 29.39 -19.13 -30.10
CA GLY A 199 30.14 -20.36 -30.14
C GLY A 199 31.57 -20.12 -30.65
N SER A 200 32.54 -20.65 -29.95
CA SER A 200 33.84 -20.96 -30.52
C SER A 200 34.28 -22.31 -29.95
N GLY A 201 34.60 -23.16 -30.88
CA GLY A 201 34.78 -24.57 -30.82
C GLY A 201 36.03 -25.10 -30.11
N PRO A 202 36.39 -26.37 -30.40
CA PRO A 202 37.00 -27.27 -29.43
C PRO A 202 38.54 -27.36 -29.56
N ARG A 203 39.22 -27.56 -28.43
CA ARG A 203 40.57 -28.16 -28.26
C ARG A 203 40.83 -28.20 -26.76
N GLY A 204 41.32 -29.27 -26.14
CA GLY A 204 42.12 -30.39 -26.48
C GLY A 204 42.41 -31.17 -25.20
N PHE A 205 42.74 -32.43 -25.37
CA PHE A 205 43.16 -33.48 -24.49
C PHE A 205 44.12 -33.13 -23.33
N GLY A 206 43.93 -33.85 -22.20
CA GLY A 206 44.95 -34.04 -21.14
C GLY A 206 44.25 -34.27 -19.83
N GLY A 207 43.98 -35.47 -19.36
CA GLY A 207 44.87 -36.46 -18.82
C GLY A 207 45.05 -36.26 -17.32
N GLY A 208 44.46 -37.15 -16.48
CA GLY A 208 45.03 -37.30 -15.14
C GLY A 208 44.08 -37.43 -13.97
N GLN A 209 43.85 -38.71 -13.63
CA GLN A 209 43.74 -39.29 -12.29
C GLN A 209 42.39 -39.27 -11.57
N ARG A 210 41.82 -40.46 -11.59
CA ARG A 210 40.88 -41.06 -10.64
C ARG A 210 41.47 -41.02 -9.23
N ARG A 211 40.65 -40.61 -8.28
CA ARG A 211 40.72 -41.16 -6.92
C ARG A 211 39.35 -41.66 -6.54
N GLU A 212 39.28 -42.99 -6.50
CA GLU A 212 38.30 -43.78 -5.77
C GLU A 212 38.39 -43.43 -4.29
N TRP A 213 37.26 -43.24 -3.67
CA TRP A 213 37.11 -43.51 -2.25
C TRP A 213 35.78 -44.21 -2.02
N SER A 214 35.98 -45.39 -1.47
CA SER A 214 35.14 -46.52 -1.17
C SER A 214 34.03 -46.21 -0.19
N ASP A 215 32.92 -46.94 -0.41
CA ASP A 215 31.89 -47.40 0.52
C ASP A 215 32.42 -47.64 1.94
N ASP A 216 31.64 -47.23 2.93
CA ASP A 216 31.51 -48.06 4.13
C ASP A 216 30.06 -47.98 4.66
N ARG A 217 29.54 -49.19 4.87
CA ARG A 217 28.17 -49.56 5.26
C ARG A 217 28.02 -49.59 6.77
N GLY A 218 26.92 -49.12 7.27
CA GLY A 218 25.97 -49.58 8.25
C GLY A 218 26.45 -49.95 9.65
N PRO A 219 25.63 -50.45 10.56
CA PRO A 219 24.19 -50.74 10.47
C PRO A 219 23.32 -50.25 11.65
N GLN A 220 22.01 -50.40 11.44
CA GLN A 220 20.85 -50.54 12.32
C GLN A 220 21.03 -50.95 13.80
N ARG A 221 20.11 -50.46 14.66
CA ARG A 221 19.20 -51.16 15.60
C ARG A 221 18.32 -50.16 16.30
N HIS A 222 16.95 -50.26 16.21
CA HIS A 222 15.99 -51.03 17.06
C HIS A 222 16.07 -50.61 18.54
N ASP A 223 15.05 -50.18 19.16
CA ASP A 223 13.76 -50.68 19.70
C ASP A 223 13.18 -49.58 20.58
N ALA A 224 11.93 -49.27 20.52
CA ALA A 224 10.70 -49.91 20.96
C ALA A 224 10.26 -49.47 22.38
N HIS A 225 8.96 -49.21 22.43
CA HIS A 225 8.04 -49.33 23.56
C HIS A 225 7.84 -48.18 24.56
N GLY A 226 6.55 -47.79 24.65
CA GLY A 226 5.85 -47.60 25.88
C GLY A 226 4.64 -46.68 25.76
N ARG A 227 3.52 -47.23 25.34
CA ARG A 227 2.14 -47.23 25.88
C ARG A 227 1.79 -46.22 26.97
N GLY A 228 0.64 -45.57 26.71
CA GLY A 228 -0.22 -44.75 27.56
C GLY A 228 -0.64 -45.39 28.89
N PRO A 229 -1.75 -45.00 29.54
CA PRO A 229 -3.05 -44.50 29.02
C PRO A 229 -3.70 -43.35 29.84
N ALA A 230 -4.90 -43.01 29.35
CA ALA A 230 -5.96 -42.15 29.85
C ALA A 230 -6.29 -42.24 31.35
N ARG A 231 -6.87 -41.13 31.87
CA ARG A 231 -8.15 -41.14 32.60
C ARG A 231 -8.76 -39.74 32.76
N ALA A 232 -10.01 -39.71 32.44
CA ALA A 232 -11.08 -38.78 32.69
C ALA A 232 -11.39 -38.59 34.19
N HIS A 233 -12.05 -37.47 34.49
CA HIS A 233 -13.19 -37.27 35.40
C HIS A 233 -13.44 -35.75 35.47
N ALA A 234 -14.57 -35.17 34.97
CA ALA A 234 -15.94 -35.28 35.44
C ALA A 234 -16.19 -34.53 36.77
N GLY A 235 -17.19 -33.66 36.73
CA GLY A 235 -17.94 -33.11 37.88
C GLY A 235 -17.91 -31.58 37.88
N ALA A 236 -18.94 -30.91 37.41
CA ALA A 236 -20.31 -30.70 37.89
C ALA A 236 -20.39 -29.49 38.86
N ASP A 237 -21.24 -28.64 38.37
CA ASP A 237 -22.05 -27.54 38.93
C ASP A 237 -22.26 -27.47 40.48
N PRO A 238 -22.76 -26.37 41.05
CA PRO A 238 -23.96 -25.62 40.56
C PRO A 238 -23.68 -24.16 40.18
#